data_f161ccb27058c7948d5efd8ff8677d78
#
_entry.id   f161ccb27058c7948d5efd8ff8677d78
#
_cell.length_a   1.000
_cell.length_b   1.000
_cell.length_c   1.000
_cell.angle_alpha   90.00
_cell.angle_beta   90.00
_cell.angle_gamma   90.00
#
_symmetry.space_group_name_H-M   'P 1'
#
loop_
_entity.id
_entity.type
_entity.pdbx_description
1 polymer ?
#
loop_
_entity_poly.entity_id
_entity_poly.type
_entity_poly.pdbx_seq_one_letter_code
_entity_poly.pdbx_strand_id
1 'polypeptide(L)'
;MNPYNLLVSVIAAQKQKELVANIWKDSKYKYIAELESNNVGNVGENLLQQICENQQIASSIDGAKTKLKGGGDGGDGRIKNKSVEIKTARLGANQASFQHELGEHPWKADYMAFIDVAPAHIYLTIFPNFTEEHYKTLLKCGPCFPTKSATWRKGEGAFKLDTSPNINENIIEKKMGNCIKITDDTTFDELGVFINSIIQ
;
A
#
# COMPACT_ATOMS: atom_id res chain seq x y z
N MET A 1 -21.48 -36.76 -19.43
CA MET A 1 -21.12 -35.32 -19.36
C MET A 1 -19.95 -35.13 -20.29
N ASN A 2 -20.01 -34.22 -21.22
CA ASN A 2 -18.85 -33.96 -22.11
C ASN A 2 -17.81 -33.07 -21.40
N PRO A 3 -16.55 -33.03 -21.87
CA PRO A 3 -15.49 -32.23 -21.25
C PRO A 3 -15.80 -30.75 -21.12
N TYR A 4 -16.54 -30.19 -22.03
CA TYR A 4 -16.97 -28.79 -22.00
C TYR A 4 -17.88 -28.50 -20.78
N ASN A 5 -18.90 -29.33 -20.58
CA ASN A 5 -19.81 -29.18 -19.45
C ASN A 5 -19.13 -29.51 -18.12
N LEU A 6 -18.13 -30.38 -18.12
CA LEU A 6 -17.32 -30.65 -16.93
C LEU A 6 -16.55 -29.38 -16.53
N LEU A 7 -15.94 -28.68 -17.48
CA LEU A 7 -15.22 -27.42 -17.20
C LEU A 7 -16.15 -26.36 -16.62
N VAL A 8 -17.36 -26.20 -17.15
CA VAL A 8 -18.36 -25.28 -16.58
C VAL A 8 -18.65 -25.59 -15.12
N SER A 9 -18.82 -26.88 -14.78
CA SER A 9 -19.05 -27.31 -13.40
C SER A 9 -17.85 -27.02 -12.48
N VAL A 10 -16.63 -27.24 -12.98
CA VAL A 10 -15.40 -26.95 -12.22
C VAL A 10 -15.25 -25.45 -11.97
N ILE A 11 -15.52 -24.63 -12.96
CA ILE A 11 -15.50 -23.15 -12.82
C ILE A 11 -16.53 -22.72 -11.78
N ALA A 12 -17.76 -23.23 -11.85
CA ALA A 12 -18.82 -22.90 -10.90
C ALA A 12 -18.44 -23.28 -9.46
N ALA A 13 -17.87 -24.47 -9.28
CA ALA A 13 -17.40 -24.93 -7.96
C ALA A 13 -16.27 -24.05 -7.41
N GLN A 14 -15.33 -23.63 -8.27
CA GLN A 14 -14.26 -22.72 -7.86
C GLN A 14 -14.81 -21.34 -7.48
N LYS A 15 -15.73 -20.81 -8.29
CA LYS A 15 -16.40 -19.53 -8.00
C LYS A 15 -17.11 -19.57 -6.64
N GLN A 16 -17.78 -20.68 -6.33
CA GLN A 16 -18.45 -20.86 -5.04
C GLN A 16 -17.47 -20.85 -3.86
N LYS A 17 -16.30 -21.50 -4.01
CA LYS A 17 -15.24 -21.45 -2.99
C LYS A 17 -14.72 -20.03 -2.75
N GLU A 18 -14.51 -19.27 -3.83
CA GLU A 18 -14.07 -17.86 -3.75
C GLU A 18 -15.09 -16.98 -3.03
N LEU A 19 -16.38 -17.19 -3.29
CA LEU A 19 -17.46 -16.45 -2.62
C LEU A 19 -17.50 -16.74 -1.11
N VAL A 20 -17.28 -17.98 -0.70
CA VAL A 20 -17.24 -18.36 0.71
C VAL A 20 -16.01 -17.78 1.43
N ALA A 21 -14.87 -17.77 0.72
CA ALA A 21 -13.60 -17.26 1.26
C ALA A 21 -13.44 -15.73 1.13
N ASN A 22 -14.43 -15.03 0.62
CA ASN A 22 -14.32 -13.59 0.36
C ASN A 22 -14.36 -12.76 1.64
N ILE A 23 -13.16 -12.39 2.12
CA ILE A 23 -12.97 -11.54 3.30
C ILE A 23 -13.56 -10.13 3.12
N TRP A 24 -13.86 -9.73 1.89
CA TRP A 24 -14.36 -8.40 1.54
C TRP A 24 -15.88 -8.31 1.52
N LYS A 25 -16.60 -9.44 1.65
CA LYS A 25 -18.05 -9.53 1.45
C LYS A 25 -18.84 -8.47 2.23
N ASP A 26 -18.50 -8.29 3.50
CA ASP A 26 -19.19 -7.38 4.40
C ASP A 26 -18.42 -6.07 4.66
N SER A 27 -17.33 -5.86 3.93
CA SER A 27 -16.50 -4.66 4.03
C SER A 27 -17.14 -3.47 3.31
N LYS A 28 -17.06 -2.28 3.90
CA LYS A 28 -17.37 -1.03 3.20
C LYS A 28 -16.41 -0.77 2.02
N TYR A 29 -15.24 -1.38 2.01
CA TYR A 29 -14.23 -1.31 0.95
C TYR A 29 -14.34 -2.45 -0.07
N LYS A 30 -15.43 -3.24 -0.06
CA LYS A 30 -15.57 -4.46 -0.87
C LYS A 30 -15.21 -4.31 -2.36
N TYR A 31 -15.50 -3.16 -2.95
CA TYR A 31 -15.21 -2.92 -4.36
C TYR A 31 -13.72 -2.83 -4.70
N ILE A 32 -12.85 -2.60 -3.71
CA ILE A 32 -11.40 -2.62 -3.96
C ILE A 32 -10.93 -4.02 -4.40
N ALA A 33 -11.65 -5.06 -3.97
CA ALA A 33 -11.36 -6.45 -4.36
C ALA A 33 -11.58 -6.71 -5.86
N GLU A 34 -12.41 -5.92 -6.50
CA GLU A 34 -12.80 -6.04 -7.91
C GLU A 34 -11.89 -5.20 -8.83
N LEU A 35 -11.11 -4.28 -8.28
CA LEU A 35 -10.24 -3.42 -9.06
C LEU A 35 -9.03 -4.19 -9.58
N GLU A 36 -8.58 -3.82 -10.78
CA GLU A 36 -7.27 -4.22 -11.29
C GLU A 36 -6.14 -3.56 -10.47
N SER A 37 -4.96 -4.17 -10.48
CA SER A 37 -3.83 -3.73 -9.64
C SER A 37 -3.46 -2.26 -9.85
N ASN A 38 -3.45 -1.78 -11.09
CA ASN A 38 -3.15 -0.37 -11.39
C ASN A 38 -4.20 0.57 -10.78
N ASN A 39 -5.47 0.17 -10.79
CA ASN A 39 -6.56 0.97 -10.21
C ASN A 39 -6.51 0.98 -8.70
N VAL A 40 -5.99 -0.07 -8.06
CA VAL A 40 -5.71 -0.06 -6.61
C VAL A 40 -4.63 0.98 -6.28
N GLY A 41 -3.60 1.12 -7.11
CA GLY A 41 -2.59 2.19 -6.99
C GLY A 41 -3.23 3.57 -6.99
N ASN A 42 -4.07 3.84 -8.00
CA ASN A 42 -4.77 5.12 -8.14
C ASN A 42 -5.69 5.44 -6.92
N VAL A 43 -6.26 4.42 -6.28
CA VAL A 43 -7.07 4.63 -5.06
C VAL A 43 -6.23 5.24 -3.95
N GLY A 44 -5.03 4.72 -3.70
CA GLY A 44 -4.17 5.25 -2.65
C GLY A 44 -3.61 6.63 -2.96
N GLU A 45 -3.19 6.87 -4.20
CA GLU A 45 -2.75 8.19 -4.64
C GLU A 45 -3.84 9.23 -4.42
N ASN A 46 -5.08 8.95 -4.86
CA ASN A 46 -6.22 9.85 -4.67
C ASN A 46 -6.58 10.03 -3.19
N LEU A 47 -6.52 8.95 -2.40
CA LEU A 47 -6.80 9.03 -0.96
C LEU A 47 -5.83 9.99 -0.26
N LEU A 48 -4.52 9.83 -0.52
CA LEU A 48 -3.50 10.67 0.10
C LEU A 48 -3.61 12.14 -0.35
N GLN A 49 -3.90 12.37 -1.64
CA GLN A 49 -4.17 13.71 -2.16
C GLN A 49 -5.35 14.37 -1.44
N GLN A 50 -6.48 13.68 -1.31
CA GLN A 50 -7.67 14.21 -0.65
C GLN A 50 -7.48 14.45 0.86
N ILE A 51 -6.70 13.61 1.54
CA ILE A 51 -6.32 13.85 2.94
C ILE A 51 -5.52 15.16 3.04
N CYS A 52 -4.53 15.33 2.19
CA CYS A 52 -3.72 16.55 2.17
C CYS A 52 -4.56 17.80 1.87
N GLU A 53 -5.45 17.73 0.89
CA GLU A 53 -6.36 18.84 0.53
C GLU A 53 -7.27 19.21 1.69
N ASN A 54 -7.89 18.23 2.35
CA ASN A 54 -8.76 18.45 3.50
C ASN A 54 -8.02 19.16 4.64
N GLN A 55 -6.76 18.81 4.83
CA GLN A 55 -5.90 19.37 5.88
C GLN A 55 -5.09 20.59 5.43
N GLN A 56 -5.37 21.13 4.25
CA GLN A 56 -4.67 22.27 3.67
C GLN A 56 -3.13 22.07 3.61
N ILE A 57 -2.71 20.84 3.47
CA ILE A 57 -1.30 20.47 3.26
C ILE A 57 -1.02 20.61 1.77
N ALA A 58 -0.05 21.47 1.41
CA ALA A 58 0.34 21.66 0.02
C ALA A 58 0.76 20.33 -0.61
N SER A 59 0.04 19.90 -1.64
CA SER A 59 0.27 18.60 -2.30
C SER A 59 -0.08 18.67 -3.79
N SER A 60 0.56 17.80 -4.55
CA SER A 60 0.28 17.57 -5.96
C SER A 60 0.65 16.11 -6.26
N ILE A 61 -0.33 15.22 -6.13
CA ILE A 61 -0.19 13.79 -6.39
C ILE A 61 -0.99 13.50 -7.65
N ASP A 62 -0.31 13.24 -8.75
CA ASP A 62 -0.91 13.02 -10.07
C ASP A 62 -0.46 11.71 -10.73
N GLY A 63 0.20 10.85 -9.97
CA GLY A 63 0.69 9.56 -10.39
C GLY A 63 1.74 9.66 -11.50
N ALA A 64 1.63 8.79 -12.48
CA ALA A 64 2.62 8.66 -13.56
C ALA A 64 2.77 9.91 -14.47
N LYS A 65 1.95 10.94 -14.32
CA LYS A 65 2.01 12.15 -15.16
C LYS A 65 3.24 13.00 -14.88
N THR A 66 3.71 13.01 -13.64
CA THR A 66 4.92 13.74 -13.25
C THR A 66 6.20 12.92 -13.35
N LYS A 67 6.10 11.64 -13.61
CA LYS A 67 7.30 10.80 -13.81
C LYS A 67 8.07 11.28 -15.04
N LEU A 68 9.21 11.88 -14.81
CA LEU A 68 10.10 12.25 -15.91
C LEU A 68 10.55 11.03 -16.69
N LYS A 69 10.47 11.07 -18.01
CA LYS A 69 11.04 10.03 -18.89
C LYS A 69 12.51 9.83 -18.51
N GLY A 70 12.87 8.61 -18.12
CA GLY A 70 14.26 8.28 -17.76
C GLY A 70 14.56 8.14 -16.27
N GLY A 71 13.56 7.94 -15.41
CA GLY A 71 13.76 7.66 -13.99
C GLY A 71 14.09 8.91 -13.19
N GLY A 72 13.30 9.95 -13.41
CA GLY A 72 13.40 11.18 -12.64
C GLY A 72 13.09 10.98 -11.16
N ASP A 73 13.45 11.95 -10.41
CA ASP A 73 13.44 12.11 -8.96
C ASP A 73 12.05 12.17 -8.31
N GLY A 74 10.97 11.91 -9.07
CA GLY A 74 9.70 12.49 -8.70
C GLY A 74 8.78 11.63 -7.88
N GLY A 75 8.90 10.32 -7.86
CA GLY A 75 7.82 9.49 -7.29
C GLY A 75 6.48 9.73 -7.98
N ASP A 76 5.37 9.53 -7.27
CA ASP A 76 4.01 9.70 -7.76
C ASP A 76 3.45 11.11 -7.51
N GLY A 77 4.20 11.95 -6.80
CA GLY A 77 3.80 13.34 -6.52
C GLY A 77 4.66 14.04 -5.48
N ARG A 78 4.12 15.16 -4.98
CA ARG A 78 4.79 15.99 -3.96
C ARG A 78 3.84 16.33 -2.82
N ILE A 79 4.39 16.35 -1.61
CA ILE A 79 3.77 16.88 -0.40
C ILE A 79 4.77 17.84 0.24
N LYS A 80 4.39 19.08 0.51
CA LYS A 80 5.29 20.15 1.03
C LYS A 80 6.60 20.28 0.24
N ASN A 81 6.52 20.24 -1.08
CA ASN A 81 7.68 20.25 -1.98
C ASN A 81 8.63 19.05 -1.90
N LYS A 82 8.32 18.04 -1.09
CA LYS A 82 9.06 16.78 -1.03
C LYS A 82 8.44 15.76 -1.98
N SER A 83 9.28 15.03 -2.67
CA SER A 83 8.81 13.94 -3.55
C SER A 83 8.33 12.74 -2.74
N VAL A 84 7.23 12.12 -3.18
CA VAL A 84 6.63 10.95 -2.53
C VAL A 84 6.34 9.87 -3.57
N GLU A 85 6.87 8.68 -3.37
CA GLU A 85 6.44 7.46 -4.08
C GLU A 85 5.35 6.77 -3.27
N ILE A 86 4.26 6.35 -3.91
CA ILE A 86 3.10 5.78 -3.23
C ILE A 86 2.88 4.35 -3.70
N LYS A 87 2.75 3.44 -2.75
CA LYS A 87 2.45 2.04 -3.02
C LYS A 87 1.21 1.61 -2.27
N THR A 88 0.21 1.14 -2.99
CA THR A 88 -1.06 0.71 -2.41
C THR A 88 -1.25 -0.79 -2.59
N ALA A 89 -1.63 -1.45 -1.52
CA ALA A 89 -2.01 -2.86 -1.56
C ALA A 89 -3.33 -3.11 -0.85
N ARG A 90 -4.05 -4.12 -1.31
CA ARG A 90 -5.19 -4.69 -0.60
C ARG A 90 -4.81 -6.02 0.04
N LEU A 91 -5.43 -6.34 1.17
CA LEU A 91 -5.22 -7.62 1.83
C LEU A 91 -5.64 -8.77 0.91
N GLY A 92 -4.74 -9.73 0.72
CA GLY A 92 -5.03 -10.92 -0.08
C GLY A 92 -6.07 -11.83 0.58
N ALA A 93 -6.70 -12.70 -0.21
CA ALA A 93 -7.74 -13.61 0.26
C ALA A 93 -7.31 -14.54 1.41
N ASN A 94 -6.02 -14.86 1.47
CA ASN A 94 -5.45 -15.66 2.56
C ASN A 94 -5.17 -14.85 3.84
N GLN A 95 -5.45 -13.56 3.85
CA GLN A 95 -5.23 -12.63 4.96
C GLN A 95 -3.78 -12.64 5.51
N ALA A 96 -2.83 -13.08 4.71
CA ALA A 96 -1.47 -13.32 5.18
C ALA A 96 -0.60 -12.05 5.18
N SER A 97 -0.79 -11.18 4.20
CA SER A 97 0.02 -9.97 4.02
C SER A 97 -0.59 -9.02 2.99
N PHE A 98 -0.12 -7.79 3.00
CA PHE A 98 -0.25 -6.85 1.89
C PHE A 98 0.98 -6.99 0.99
N GLN A 99 0.79 -7.14 -0.30
CA GLN A 99 1.88 -7.35 -1.25
C GLN A 99 2.13 -6.09 -2.07
N HIS A 100 3.36 -5.57 -1.99
CA HIS A 100 3.83 -4.46 -2.80
C HIS A 100 4.88 -4.93 -3.80
N GLU A 101 4.79 -4.44 -5.01
CA GLU A 101 5.83 -4.60 -6.03
C GLU A 101 6.61 -3.31 -6.16
N LEU A 102 7.91 -3.42 -6.03
CA LEU A 102 8.85 -2.32 -6.05
C LEU A 102 9.81 -2.56 -7.22
N GLY A 103 10.17 -1.51 -7.96
CA GLY A 103 11.10 -1.63 -9.09
C GLY A 103 12.51 -2.06 -8.68
N GLU A 104 13.31 -2.53 -9.62
CA GLU A 104 14.71 -2.93 -9.39
C GLU A 104 15.63 -1.78 -9.01
N HIS A 105 15.29 -0.58 -9.44
CA HIS A 105 16.10 0.60 -9.18
C HIS A 105 15.61 1.35 -7.94
N PRO A 106 16.53 1.80 -7.07
CA PRO A 106 16.17 2.57 -5.91
C PRO A 106 15.42 3.84 -6.34
N TRP A 107 14.30 4.10 -5.65
CA TRP A 107 13.58 5.36 -5.86
C TRP A 107 14.42 6.52 -5.38
N LYS A 108 14.25 7.61 -6.06
CA LYS A 108 14.86 8.87 -5.70
C LYS A 108 13.90 9.79 -4.94
N ALA A 109 12.69 9.33 -4.65
CA ALA A 109 11.73 10.09 -3.86
C ALA A 109 12.23 10.29 -2.42
N ASP A 110 11.96 11.47 -1.87
CA ASP A 110 12.32 11.82 -0.48
C ASP A 110 11.58 10.91 0.52
N TYR A 111 10.36 10.49 0.18
CA TYR A 111 9.51 9.65 1.02
C TYR A 111 8.88 8.51 0.22
N MET A 112 8.67 7.39 0.90
CA MET A 112 7.85 6.27 0.43
C MET A 112 6.61 6.19 1.30
N ALA A 113 5.43 6.21 0.71
CA ALA A 113 4.16 6.00 1.39
C ALA A 113 3.56 4.64 1.00
N PHE A 114 3.21 3.82 2.01
CA PHE A 114 2.49 2.57 1.82
C PHE A 114 1.07 2.74 2.34
N ILE A 115 0.09 2.37 1.53
CA ILE A 115 -1.32 2.39 1.88
C ILE A 115 -1.85 0.96 1.79
N ASP A 116 -2.10 0.37 2.95
CA ASP A 116 -2.47 -1.02 3.11
C ASP A 116 -3.94 -1.13 3.50
N VAL A 117 -4.79 -1.57 2.57
CA VAL A 117 -6.24 -1.62 2.76
C VAL A 117 -6.65 -3.03 3.21
N ALA A 118 -7.23 -3.12 4.40
CA ALA A 118 -7.88 -4.30 4.94
C ALA A 118 -9.40 -4.13 4.97
N PRO A 119 -10.19 -5.20 5.15
CA PRO A 119 -11.66 -5.10 5.16
C PRO A 119 -12.26 -4.11 6.18
N ALA A 120 -11.58 -3.89 7.30
CA ALA A 120 -12.09 -3.07 8.41
C ALA A 120 -11.24 -1.82 8.73
N HIS A 121 -10.06 -1.69 8.13
CA HIS A 121 -9.14 -0.60 8.42
C HIS A 121 -8.12 -0.40 7.30
N ILE A 122 -7.39 0.70 7.37
CA ILE A 122 -6.29 1.02 6.47
C ILE A 122 -5.06 1.31 7.33
N TYR A 123 -3.88 0.91 6.87
CA TYR A 123 -2.63 1.42 7.40
C TYR A 123 -2.03 2.42 6.41
N LEU A 124 -1.62 3.57 6.90
CA LEU A 124 -0.79 4.54 6.20
C LEU A 124 0.58 4.57 6.86
N THR A 125 1.61 4.17 6.12
CA THR A 125 3.00 4.19 6.57
C THR A 125 3.78 5.13 5.67
N ILE A 126 4.47 6.13 6.24
CA ILE A 126 5.32 7.06 5.48
C ILE A 126 6.75 6.91 5.98
N PHE A 127 7.67 6.58 5.09
CA PHE A 127 9.06 6.29 5.42
C PHE A 127 10.00 7.28 4.72
N PRO A 128 10.78 8.08 5.47
CA PRO A 128 11.75 8.99 4.87
C PRO A 128 12.96 8.22 4.34
N ASN A 129 13.53 8.70 3.23
CA ASN A 129 14.77 8.17 2.64
C ASN A 129 14.75 6.65 2.44
N PHE A 130 13.64 6.10 1.94
CA PHE A 130 13.49 4.69 1.68
C PHE A 130 14.43 4.27 0.54
N THR A 131 15.35 3.36 0.80
CA THR A 131 16.36 2.92 -0.15
C THR A 131 16.30 1.42 -0.40
N GLU A 132 16.99 0.97 -1.43
CA GLU A 132 17.14 -0.44 -1.76
C GLU A 132 17.63 -1.29 -0.56
N GLU A 133 18.45 -0.72 0.31
CA GLU A 133 18.93 -1.41 1.50
C GLU A 133 17.82 -1.71 2.51
N HIS A 134 16.78 -0.88 2.58
CA HIS A 134 15.67 -1.08 3.51
C HIS A 134 14.84 -2.31 3.16
N TYR A 135 14.71 -2.63 1.89
CA TYR A 135 13.91 -3.77 1.46
C TYR A 135 14.72 -5.01 1.06
N LYS A 136 16.00 -4.89 0.75
CA LYS A 136 16.88 -6.05 0.51
C LYS A 136 17.25 -6.79 1.79
N THR A 137 17.24 -6.10 2.92
CA THR A 137 17.54 -6.69 4.22
C THR A 137 16.44 -6.32 5.21
N LEU A 138 15.61 -7.30 5.58
CA LEU A 138 14.54 -7.15 6.59
C LEU A 138 15.02 -6.51 7.89
N LEU A 139 16.28 -6.75 8.26
CA LEU A 139 16.89 -6.20 9.47
C LEU A 139 17.04 -4.67 9.41
N LYS A 140 17.17 -4.08 8.23
CA LYS A 140 17.34 -2.63 8.07
C LYS A 140 16.01 -1.89 7.96
N CYS A 141 14.94 -2.54 7.53
CA CYS A 141 13.59 -1.99 7.69
C CYS A 141 13.23 -1.84 9.16
N GLY A 142 13.92 -2.59 10.02
CA GLY A 142 13.90 -2.44 11.46
C GLY A 142 12.51 -2.54 12.07
N PRO A 143 12.42 -2.27 13.36
CA PRO A 143 11.14 -2.28 14.07
C PRO A 143 10.19 -1.17 13.62
N CYS A 144 10.63 -0.31 12.71
CA CYS A 144 9.85 0.83 12.26
C CYS A 144 9.06 0.59 10.99
N PHE A 145 9.25 -0.52 10.32
CA PHE A 145 8.51 -0.86 9.12
C PHE A 145 7.71 -2.14 9.37
N PRO A 146 6.40 -2.14 9.16
CA PRO A 146 5.56 -3.28 9.45
C PRO A 146 5.74 -4.41 8.42
N THR A 147 6.98 -4.78 8.17
CA THR A 147 7.34 -5.78 7.18
C THR A 147 7.16 -7.18 7.74
N LYS A 148 6.45 -8.03 7.02
CA LYS A 148 6.34 -9.46 7.32
C LYS A 148 7.43 -10.25 6.63
N SER A 149 7.65 -9.96 5.35
CA SER A 149 8.69 -10.60 4.56
C SER A 149 9.09 -9.72 3.39
N ALA A 150 10.30 -9.94 2.89
CA ALA A 150 10.78 -9.32 1.67
C ALA A 150 11.45 -10.38 0.80
N THR A 151 11.09 -10.42 -0.48
CA THR A 151 11.64 -11.39 -1.43
C THR A 151 12.16 -10.65 -2.64
N TRP A 152 13.46 -10.77 -2.88
CA TRP A 152 14.09 -10.25 -4.08
C TRP A 152 14.01 -11.25 -5.23
N ARG A 153 13.49 -10.82 -6.36
CA ARG A 153 13.45 -11.60 -7.60
C ARG A 153 14.40 -10.98 -8.61
N LYS A 154 15.63 -11.47 -8.62
CA LYS A 154 16.66 -11.01 -9.56
C LYS A 154 16.23 -11.30 -11.00
N GLY A 155 16.29 -10.30 -11.86
CA GLY A 155 16.00 -10.42 -13.29
C GLY A 155 14.52 -10.30 -13.67
N GLU A 156 13.60 -10.15 -12.71
CA GLU A 156 12.17 -9.94 -12.98
C GLU A 156 11.74 -8.47 -12.89
N GLY A 157 12.66 -7.54 -12.65
CA GLY A 157 12.38 -6.11 -12.57
C GLY A 157 11.52 -5.69 -11.39
N ALA A 158 11.25 -6.61 -10.46
CA ALA A 158 10.37 -6.36 -9.34
C ALA A 158 10.90 -6.98 -8.04
N PHE A 159 10.69 -6.26 -6.97
CA PHE A 159 10.90 -6.73 -5.61
C PHE A 159 9.55 -6.83 -4.90
N LYS A 160 9.29 -7.96 -4.23
CA LYS A 160 8.08 -8.14 -3.44
C LYS A 160 8.33 -7.84 -1.98
N LEU A 161 7.56 -6.90 -1.46
CA LEU A 161 7.53 -6.55 -0.06
C LEU A 161 6.17 -6.91 0.52
N ASP A 162 6.16 -7.81 1.49
CA ASP A 162 4.94 -8.19 2.21
C ASP A 162 4.88 -7.46 3.56
N THR A 163 3.88 -6.60 3.72
CA THR A 163 3.63 -5.92 4.99
C THR A 163 2.63 -6.70 5.86
N SER A 164 2.74 -6.55 7.17
CA SER A 164 1.91 -7.31 8.11
C SER A 164 0.49 -6.75 8.21
N PRO A 165 -0.56 -7.59 8.15
CA PRO A 165 -1.92 -7.18 8.45
C PRO A 165 -2.20 -7.04 9.96
N ASN A 166 -1.28 -7.46 10.81
CA ASN A 166 -1.44 -7.54 12.26
C ASN A 166 -0.46 -6.60 12.97
N ILE A 167 -0.51 -5.33 12.63
CA ILE A 167 0.23 -4.29 13.35
C ILE A 167 -0.58 -3.98 14.62
N ASN A 168 -0.04 -4.33 15.78
CA ASN A 168 -0.68 -3.98 17.02
C ASN A 168 -0.35 -2.53 17.46
N GLU A 169 -1.21 -1.94 18.27
CA GLU A 169 -1.07 -0.57 18.75
C GLU A 169 0.27 -0.34 19.47
N ASN A 170 0.77 -1.31 20.22
CA ASN A 170 2.09 -1.25 20.84
C ASN A 170 3.24 -1.07 19.84
N ILE A 171 3.10 -1.64 18.64
CA ILE A 171 4.08 -1.46 17.56
C ILE A 171 3.94 -0.04 17.01
N ILE A 172 2.74 0.45 16.83
CA ILE A 172 2.48 1.82 16.36
C ILE A 172 3.01 2.82 17.37
N GLU A 173 2.64 2.70 18.63
CA GLU A 173 3.03 3.65 19.70
C GLU A 173 4.52 3.63 20.06
N LYS A 174 5.12 2.45 20.17
CA LYS A 174 6.48 2.33 20.73
C LYS A 174 7.59 2.53 19.72
N LYS A 175 7.31 2.40 18.41
CA LYS A 175 8.42 2.24 17.45
C LYS A 175 8.33 3.13 16.24
N MET A 176 7.20 3.83 16.03
CA MET A 176 6.99 4.02 14.65
C MET A 176 6.61 5.39 14.27
N GLY A 177 6.16 6.17 14.96
CA GLY A 177 5.82 7.50 14.44
C GLY A 177 5.52 7.59 12.92
N ASN A 178 5.81 6.49 12.20
CA ASN A 178 5.77 6.38 10.74
C ASN A 178 4.56 5.59 10.21
N CYS A 179 3.75 5.00 11.08
CA CYS A 179 2.57 4.24 10.71
C CYS A 179 1.36 4.66 11.54
N ILE A 180 0.24 4.92 10.88
CA ILE A 180 -1.06 5.16 11.52
C ILE A 180 -2.08 4.14 11.01
N LYS A 181 -2.92 3.64 11.92
CA LYS A 181 -4.08 2.81 11.59
C LYS A 181 -5.30 3.71 11.46
N ILE A 182 -5.91 3.69 10.29
CA ILE A 182 -7.10 4.46 9.98
C ILE A 182 -8.32 3.57 10.17
N THR A 183 -9.24 3.99 11.04
CA THR A 183 -10.51 3.34 11.36
C THR A 183 -11.67 4.32 11.17
N ASP A 184 -12.87 3.92 11.55
CA ASP A 184 -14.05 4.79 11.49
C ASP A 184 -13.95 6.00 12.44
N ASP A 185 -13.17 5.87 13.51
CA ASP A 185 -12.98 6.92 14.51
C ASP A 185 -11.83 7.86 14.17
N THR A 186 -11.02 7.53 13.16
CA THR A 186 -9.86 8.36 12.79
C THR A 186 -10.31 9.64 12.10
N THR A 187 -9.88 10.76 12.63
CA THR A 187 -10.20 12.10 12.11
C THR A 187 -9.20 12.56 11.06
N PHE A 188 -9.62 13.52 10.23
CA PHE A 188 -8.70 14.16 9.29
C PHE A 188 -7.58 14.93 10.01
N ASP A 189 -7.86 15.51 11.18
CA ASP A 189 -6.88 16.25 11.98
C ASP A 189 -5.75 15.33 12.46
N GLU A 190 -6.09 14.11 12.91
CA GLU A 190 -5.08 13.11 13.28
C GLU A 190 -4.20 12.74 12.09
N LEU A 191 -4.78 12.59 10.90
CA LEU A 191 -4.02 12.31 9.68
C LEU A 191 -3.14 13.49 9.28
N GLY A 192 -3.64 14.72 9.42
CA GLY A 192 -2.86 15.93 9.18
C GLY A 192 -1.67 16.06 10.13
N VAL A 193 -1.89 15.82 11.42
CA VAL A 193 -0.81 15.80 12.43
C VAL A 193 0.21 14.72 12.09
N PHE A 194 -0.23 13.51 11.74
CA PHE A 194 0.64 12.41 11.36
C PHE A 194 1.52 12.77 10.16
N ILE A 195 0.92 13.23 9.05
CA ILE A 195 1.66 13.61 7.84
C ILE A 195 2.65 14.74 8.16
N ASN A 196 2.22 15.77 8.90
CA ASN A 196 3.04 16.91 9.26
C ASN A 196 4.21 16.56 10.18
N SER A 197 4.07 15.53 11.01
CA SER A 197 5.15 15.07 11.90
C SER A 197 6.28 14.38 11.15
N ILE A 198 5.99 13.78 9.99
CA ILE A 198 6.96 13.00 9.22
C ILE A 198 7.52 13.79 8.04
N ILE A 199 6.65 14.40 7.23
CA ILE A 199 7.05 15.16 6.05
C ILE A 199 7.32 16.62 6.46
N GLN A 200 8.59 16.96 6.50
CA GLN A 200 9.10 18.28 6.88
C GLN A 200 9.75 19.01 5.70
#